data_e05db878a0647d67fe898e5290a9ee2c
#
_entry.id   e05db878a0647d67fe898e5290a9ee2c
#
_cell.length_a   1.000
_cell.length_b   1.000
_cell.length_c   1.000
_cell.angle_alpha   90.00
_cell.angle_beta   90.00
_cell.angle_gamma   90.00
#
_symmetry.space_group_name_H-M   'P 1'
#
loop_
_entity.id
_entity.type
_entity.pdbx_description
1 polymer ?
#
loop_
_entity_poly.entity_id
_entity_poly.type
_entity_poly.pdbx_seq_one_letter_code
_entity_poly.pdbx_strand_id
1 'polypeptide(L)'
;MKSQKISIGVIGVGHLGQHHVKHYSNMNNVNLLGVYDTDSVRGEKIAATYDTKYFEKANELMQKCDAISIVTPTEFHYDVAKAAISNFDCNVFIEKPITETTIQADRLIEEAKKKKLIIQVGHIERLNPALKVLDKYDLSPKFIDIQRLAPYTVRGTDVPVVLDLMIHDIDILLSLVQSKVKSIHASGVSILTNSVDIAHARIR
;
A
#
# COMPACT_ATOMS: atom_id res chain seq x y z
N MET A 1 -16.47 -18.83 21.24
CA MET A 1 -17.08 -17.68 20.52
C MET A 1 -16.53 -17.69 19.10
N LYS A 2 -17.36 -17.80 18.05
CA LYS A 2 -16.88 -17.62 16.67
C LYS A 2 -16.45 -16.15 16.53
N SER A 3 -15.19 -15.88 16.25
CA SER A 3 -14.76 -14.51 16.00
C SER A 3 -15.53 -13.99 14.79
N GLN A 4 -16.12 -12.81 14.93
CA GLN A 4 -16.83 -12.15 13.83
C GLN A 4 -15.83 -11.92 12.68
N LYS A 5 -16.16 -12.36 11.48
CA LYS A 5 -15.33 -12.11 10.31
C LYS A 5 -15.35 -10.62 9.96
N ILE A 6 -14.21 -10.10 9.56
CA ILE A 6 -14.08 -8.71 9.07
C ILE A 6 -14.62 -8.65 7.63
N SER A 7 -15.60 -7.79 7.39
CA SER A 7 -16.11 -7.54 6.04
C SER A 7 -15.20 -6.57 5.29
N ILE A 8 -14.62 -7.00 4.17
CA ILE A 8 -13.65 -6.23 3.42
C ILE A 8 -14.07 -6.06 1.96
N GLY A 9 -13.79 -4.89 1.40
CA GLY A 9 -13.90 -4.59 -0.02
C GLY A 9 -12.54 -4.23 -0.64
N VAL A 10 -12.39 -4.47 -1.94
CA VAL A 10 -11.17 -4.07 -2.68
C VAL A 10 -11.55 -3.03 -3.73
N ILE A 11 -10.85 -1.90 -3.72
CA ILE A 11 -11.00 -0.81 -4.69
C ILE A 11 -9.73 -0.73 -5.54
N GLY A 12 -9.92 -0.89 -6.85
CA GLY A 12 -8.85 -1.07 -7.82
C GLY A 12 -8.43 -2.55 -7.91
N VAL A 13 -8.88 -3.23 -8.97
CA VAL A 13 -8.56 -4.66 -9.19
C VAL A 13 -7.71 -4.88 -10.44
N GLY A 14 -6.79 -3.95 -10.66
CA GLY A 14 -5.73 -4.06 -11.65
C GLY A 14 -4.72 -5.17 -11.30
N HIS A 15 -3.48 -5.03 -11.79
CA HIS A 15 -2.46 -6.06 -11.61
C HIS A 15 -2.19 -6.45 -10.15
N LEU A 16 -2.07 -5.48 -9.24
CA LEU A 16 -1.86 -5.79 -7.81
C LEU A 16 -3.17 -6.12 -7.11
N GLY A 17 -4.26 -5.39 -7.40
CA GLY A 17 -5.52 -5.56 -6.70
C GLY A 17 -6.13 -6.95 -6.84
N GLN A 18 -5.95 -7.64 -7.98
CA GLN A 18 -6.38 -9.04 -8.13
C GLN A 18 -5.70 -9.98 -7.13
N HIS A 19 -4.46 -9.69 -6.72
CA HIS A 19 -3.78 -10.48 -5.70
C HIS A 19 -4.38 -10.24 -4.31
N HIS A 20 -4.80 -9.00 -4.00
CA HIS A 20 -5.52 -8.71 -2.77
C HIS A 20 -6.84 -9.48 -2.71
N VAL A 21 -7.63 -9.44 -3.81
CA VAL A 21 -8.88 -10.22 -3.92
C VAL A 21 -8.62 -11.71 -3.69
N LYS A 22 -7.59 -12.27 -4.37
CA LYS A 22 -7.20 -13.67 -4.21
C LYS A 22 -6.85 -14.02 -2.76
N HIS A 23 -6.11 -13.16 -2.07
CA HIS A 23 -5.73 -13.42 -0.68
C HIS A 23 -6.94 -13.35 0.24
N TYR A 24 -7.77 -12.30 0.14
CA TYR A 24 -8.95 -12.15 0.98
C TYR A 24 -9.98 -13.24 0.76
N SER A 25 -10.18 -13.73 -0.47
CA SER A 25 -11.10 -14.85 -0.76
C SER A 25 -10.68 -16.17 -0.08
N ASN A 26 -9.39 -16.32 0.25
CA ASN A 26 -8.86 -17.53 0.90
C ASN A 26 -8.68 -17.37 2.43
N MET A 27 -8.94 -16.20 3.01
CA MET A 27 -8.80 -15.98 4.46
C MET A 27 -10.05 -16.40 5.24
N ASN A 28 -9.91 -17.30 6.19
CA ASN A 28 -11.02 -17.80 6.98
C ASN A 28 -11.68 -16.77 7.92
N ASN A 29 -10.92 -15.75 8.32
CA ASN A 29 -11.34 -14.67 9.22
C ASN A 29 -11.85 -13.42 8.49
N VAL A 30 -11.91 -13.46 7.18
CA VAL A 30 -12.37 -12.35 6.31
C VAL A 30 -13.62 -12.77 5.57
N ASN A 31 -14.52 -11.81 5.35
CA ASN A 31 -15.65 -11.90 4.44
C ASN A 31 -15.44 -10.89 3.32
N LEU A 32 -14.99 -11.36 2.16
CA LEU A 32 -14.79 -10.51 0.97
C LEU A 32 -16.16 -10.16 0.38
N LEU A 33 -16.65 -8.95 0.64
CA LEU A 33 -17.98 -8.50 0.20
C LEU A 33 -18.05 -8.18 -1.29
N GLY A 34 -16.93 -7.70 -1.84
CA GLY A 34 -16.92 -7.35 -3.26
C GLY A 34 -15.72 -6.52 -3.68
N VAL A 35 -15.78 -6.13 -4.93
CA VAL A 35 -14.75 -5.32 -5.59
C VAL A 35 -15.38 -4.15 -6.34
N TYR A 36 -14.58 -3.11 -6.51
CA TYR A 36 -14.86 -1.97 -7.38
C TYR A 36 -13.65 -1.66 -8.25
N ASP A 37 -13.92 -1.34 -9.52
CA ASP A 37 -12.92 -0.81 -10.45
C ASP A 37 -13.61 0.18 -11.39
N THR A 38 -12.88 1.19 -11.88
CA THR A 38 -13.38 2.12 -12.90
C THR A 38 -13.57 1.46 -14.26
N ASP A 39 -12.82 0.38 -14.52
CA ASP A 39 -13.01 -0.52 -15.65
C ASP A 39 -13.99 -1.63 -15.22
N SER A 40 -15.27 -1.48 -15.60
CA SER A 40 -16.33 -2.42 -15.23
C SER A 40 -16.07 -3.84 -15.73
N VAL A 41 -15.53 -3.98 -16.94
CA VAL A 41 -15.22 -5.30 -17.54
C VAL A 41 -14.18 -6.04 -16.70
N ARG A 42 -13.15 -5.34 -16.26
CA ARG A 42 -12.14 -5.89 -15.36
C ARG A 42 -12.72 -6.23 -14.00
N GLY A 43 -13.51 -5.31 -13.42
CA GLY A 43 -14.17 -5.50 -12.13
C GLY A 43 -15.07 -6.72 -12.10
N GLU A 44 -15.96 -6.86 -13.07
CA GLU A 44 -16.86 -8.01 -13.23
C GLU A 44 -16.11 -9.33 -13.42
N LYS A 45 -15.07 -9.33 -14.27
CA LYS A 45 -14.22 -10.50 -14.49
C LYS A 45 -13.55 -10.99 -13.21
N ILE A 46 -12.98 -10.07 -12.42
CA ILE A 46 -12.32 -10.41 -11.15
C ILE A 46 -13.35 -10.88 -10.13
N ALA A 47 -14.50 -10.22 -10.03
CA ALA A 47 -15.59 -10.63 -9.15
C ALA A 47 -16.04 -12.07 -9.45
N ALA A 48 -16.28 -12.39 -10.72
CA ALA A 48 -16.65 -13.74 -11.15
C ALA A 48 -15.57 -14.78 -10.87
N THR A 49 -14.28 -14.41 -11.05
CA THR A 49 -13.15 -15.33 -10.82
C THR A 49 -13.02 -15.77 -9.37
N TYR A 50 -13.35 -14.89 -8.43
CA TYR A 50 -13.19 -15.13 -6.99
C TYR A 50 -14.51 -15.27 -6.21
N ASP A 51 -15.61 -15.52 -6.92
CA ASP A 51 -16.95 -15.71 -6.36
C ASP A 51 -17.34 -14.59 -5.37
N THR A 52 -17.17 -13.34 -5.83
CA THR A 52 -17.52 -12.14 -5.07
C THR A 52 -18.34 -11.18 -5.90
N LYS A 53 -18.82 -10.09 -5.32
CA LYS A 53 -19.69 -9.14 -5.99
C LYS A 53 -18.89 -7.99 -6.62
N TYR A 54 -19.21 -7.63 -7.86
CA TYR A 54 -18.84 -6.36 -8.43
C TYR A 54 -19.84 -5.26 -8.00
N PHE A 55 -19.32 -4.10 -7.60
CA PHE A 55 -20.10 -2.92 -7.27
C PHE A 55 -19.88 -1.85 -8.34
N GLU A 56 -20.94 -1.24 -8.85
CA GLU A 56 -20.86 -0.16 -9.83
C GLU A 56 -20.37 1.17 -9.24
N LYS A 57 -20.47 1.31 -7.90
CA LYS A 57 -20.05 2.51 -7.16
C LYS A 57 -19.23 2.13 -5.94
N ALA A 58 -18.07 2.76 -5.80
CA ALA A 58 -17.19 2.56 -4.66
C ALA A 58 -17.90 2.81 -3.31
N ASN A 59 -18.74 3.84 -3.23
CA ASN A 59 -19.46 4.21 -2.02
C ASN A 59 -20.44 3.12 -1.55
N GLU A 60 -21.08 2.41 -2.48
CA GLU A 60 -21.98 1.31 -2.13
C GLU A 60 -21.24 0.12 -1.51
N LEU A 61 -20.00 -0.11 -1.94
CA LEU A 61 -19.12 -1.11 -1.35
C LEU A 61 -18.64 -0.65 0.03
N MET A 62 -18.11 0.57 0.14
CA MET A 62 -17.59 1.14 1.39
C MET A 62 -18.65 1.09 2.50
N GLN A 63 -19.89 1.44 2.20
CA GLN A 63 -20.99 1.45 3.17
C GLN A 63 -21.26 0.11 3.85
N LYS A 64 -20.78 -0.99 3.27
CA LYS A 64 -21.04 -2.36 3.74
C LYS A 64 -19.81 -3.00 4.41
N CYS A 65 -18.67 -2.32 4.38
CA CYS A 65 -17.39 -2.89 4.79
C CYS A 65 -16.91 -2.35 6.14
N ASP A 66 -16.27 -3.20 6.92
CA ASP A 66 -15.49 -2.82 8.10
C ASP A 66 -14.11 -2.26 7.69
N ALA A 67 -13.62 -2.70 6.53
CA ALA A 67 -12.33 -2.30 5.99
C ALA A 67 -12.33 -2.27 4.45
N ILE A 68 -11.50 -1.37 3.90
CA ILE A 68 -11.29 -1.23 2.45
C ILE A 68 -9.81 -1.40 2.14
N SER A 69 -9.53 -2.23 1.13
CA SER A 69 -8.20 -2.35 0.52
C SER A 69 -8.13 -1.48 -0.73
N ILE A 70 -7.24 -0.49 -0.73
CA ILE A 70 -7.10 0.52 -1.78
C ILE A 70 -5.85 0.18 -2.59
N VAL A 71 -6.06 -0.20 -3.85
CA VAL A 71 -5.03 -0.66 -4.79
C VAL A 71 -5.20 0.04 -6.15
N THR A 72 -5.58 1.30 -6.09
CA THR A 72 -5.70 2.21 -7.24
C THR A 72 -4.32 2.78 -7.63
N PRO A 73 -4.19 3.53 -8.73
CA PRO A 73 -3.04 4.41 -8.93
C PRO A 73 -2.88 5.41 -7.78
N THR A 74 -1.63 5.80 -7.49
CA THR A 74 -1.26 6.62 -6.32
C THR A 74 -2.04 7.93 -6.21
N GLU A 75 -2.29 8.57 -7.34
CA GLU A 75 -3.05 9.83 -7.42
C GLU A 75 -4.45 9.75 -6.79
N PHE A 76 -5.07 8.56 -6.75
CA PHE A 76 -6.39 8.35 -6.17
C PHE A 76 -6.37 7.86 -4.72
N HIS A 77 -5.21 7.49 -4.17
CA HIS A 77 -5.11 6.93 -2.82
C HIS A 77 -5.74 7.84 -1.76
N TYR A 78 -5.38 9.14 -1.81
CA TYR A 78 -5.87 10.11 -0.83
C TYR A 78 -7.39 10.24 -0.83
N ASP A 79 -7.99 10.46 -2.00
CA ASP A 79 -9.43 10.72 -2.11
C ASP A 79 -10.26 9.49 -1.75
N VAL A 80 -9.83 8.30 -2.19
CA VAL A 80 -10.49 7.03 -1.87
C VAL A 80 -10.38 6.74 -0.36
N ALA A 81 -9.18 6.90 0.23
CA ALA A 81 -8.97 6.67 1.66
C ALA A 81 -9.75 7.67 2.51
N LYS A 82 -9.74 8.95 2.13
CA LYS A 82 -10.51 9.99 2.79
C LYS A 82 -12.00 9.67 2.78
N ALA A 83 -12.55 9.26 1.64
CA ALA A 83 -13.95 8.87 1.55
C ALA A 83 -14.26 7.68 2.48
N ALA A 84 -13.43 6.63 2.46
CA ALA A 84 -13.60 5.45 3.30
C ALA A 84 -13.57 5.79 4.80
N ILE A 85 -12.61 6.62 5.22
CA ILE A 85 -12.43 7.02 6.62
C ILE A 85 -13.52 8.01 7.05
N SER A 86 -13.71 9.11 6.29
CA SER A 86 -14.54 10.23 6.75
C SER A 86 -16.03 9.96 6.64
N ASN A 87 -16.47 9.27 5.57
CA ASN A 87 -17.89 9.12 5.27
C ASN A 87 -18.44 7.74 5.65
N PHE A 88 -17.58 6.72 5.76
CA PHE A 88 -18.04 5.33 5.94
C PHE A 88 -17.44 4.63 7.16
N ASP A 89 -16.57 5.31 7.92
CA ASP A 89 -15.92 4.78 9.12
C ASP A 89 -15.18 3.44 8.90
N CYS A 90 -14.61 3.28 7.70
CA CYS A 90 -13.86 2.08 7.35
C CYS A 90 -12.40 2.17 7.79
N ASN A 91 -11.86 1.07 8.31
CA ASN A 91 -10.42 0.86 8.36
C ASN A 91 -9.88 0.76 6.92
N VAL A 92 -8.63 1.14 6.69
CA VAL A 92 -8.07 1.11 5.34
C VAL A 92 -6.72 0.41 5.28
N PHE A 93 -6.54 -0.43 4.29
CA PHE A 93 -5.26 -0.88 3.78
C PHE A 93 -4.99 -0.10 2.49
N ILE A 94 -3.86 0.59 2.41
CA ILE A 94 -3.50 1.40 1.23
C ILE A 94 -2.17 0.88 0.69
N GLU A 95 -2.08 0.63 -0.61
CA GLU A 95 -0.81 0.31 -1.25
C GLU A 95 0.19 1.47 -1.15
N LYS A 96 1.46 1.11 -1.23
CA LYS A 96 2.56 2.10 -1.26
C LYS A 96 2.58 2.86 -2.61
N PRO A 97 2.98 4.14 -2.62
CA PRO A 97 3.09 5.04 -1.46
C PRO A 97 1.72 5.37 -0.88
N ILE A 98 1.62 5.68 0.41
CA ILE A 98 0.34 5.95 1.08
C ILE A 98 -0.47 7.04 0.36
N THR A 99 0.20 8.10 -0.11
CA THR A 99 -0.35 9.24 -0.86
C THR A 99 0.76 9.88 -1.68
N GLU A 100 0.44 10.83 -2.55
CA GLU A 100 1.42 11.57 -3.33
C GLU A 100 2.25 12.54 -2.48
N THR A 101 1.67 13.10 -1.43
CA THR A 101 2.32 14.09 -0.56
C THR A 101 2.20 13.73 0.91
N THR A 102 3.20 14.13 1.71
CA THR A 102 3.17 13.94 3.17
C THR A 102 2.02 14.69 3.83
N ILE A 103 1.62 15.86 3.30
CA ILE A 103 0.47 16.63 3.80
C ILE A 103 -0.83 15.84 3.69
N GLN A 104 -1.03 15.13 2.57
CA GLN A 104 -2.19 14.25 2.41
C GLN A 104 -2.14 13.08 3.41
N ALA A 105 -0.96 12.46 3.57
CA ALA A 105 -0.77 11.37 4.53
C ALA A 105 -1.09 11.81 5.96
N ASP A 106 -0.55 12.95 6.39
CA ASP A 106 -0.78 13.51 7.74
C ASP A 106 -2.28 13.74 7.99
N ARG A 107 -2.99 14.30 7.01
CA ARG A 107 -4.45 14.52 7.11
C ARG A 107 -5.23 13.22 7.28
N LEU A 108 -4.88 12.17 6.52
CA LEU A 108 -5.52 10.85 6.67
C LEU A 108 -5.25 10.25 8.05
N ILE A 109 -4.01 10.34 8.52
CA ILE A 109 -3.59 9.80 9.83
C ILE A 109 -4.34 10.52 10.96
N GLU A 110 -4.44 11.86 10.90
CA GLU A 110 -5.19 12.64 11.89
C GLU A 110 -6.68 12.28 11.90
N GLU A 111 -7.29 12.15 10.73
CA GLU A 111 -8.71 11.81 10.61
C GLU A 111 -8.99 10.41 11.14
N ALA A 112 -8.20 9.41 10.74
CA ALA A 112 -8.33 8.05 11.23
C ALA A 112 -8.13 7.97 12.75
N LYS A 113 -7.16 8.72 13.30
CA LYS A 113 -6.92 8.80 14.74
C LYS A 113 -8.11 9.36 15.51
N LYS A 114 -8.76 10.43 15.01
CA LYS A 114 -9.97 11.02 15.60
C LYS A 114 -11.11 10.00 15.68
N LYS A 115 -11.24 9.17 14.63
CA LYS A 115 -12.29 8.15 14.52
C LYS A 115 -11.89 6.80 15.11
N LYS A 116 -10.67 6.65 15.63
CA LYS A 116 -10.09 5.38 16.13
C LYS A 116 -10.05 4.29 15.08
N LEU A 117 -9.85 4.66 13.82
CA LEU A 117 -9.70 3.76 12.68
C LEU A 117 -8.23 3.44 12.42
N ILE A 118 -7.98 2.32 11.77
CA ILE A 118 -6.64 1.83 11.44
C ILE A 118 -6.34 2.16 9.99
N ILE A 119 -5.14 2.72 9.76
CA ILE A 119 -4.53 2.80 8.44
C ILE A 119 -3.34 1.83 8.43
N GLN A 120 -3.34 0.90 7.51
CA GLN A 120 -2.23 0.00 7.22
C GLN A 120 -1.68 0.31 5.83
N VAL A 121 -0.38 0.53 5.73
CA VAL A 121 0.30 0.75 4.43
C VAL A 121 0.94 -0.54 3.94
N GLY A 122 0.88 -0.79 2.63
CA GLY A 122 1.35 -2.00 1.96
C GLY A 122 2.87 -2.12 1.84
N HIS A 123 3.62 -1.96 2.93
CA HIS A 123 5.06 -2.18 2.98
C HIS A 123 5.39 -3.68 3.09
N ILE A 124 5.08 -4.44 2.04
CA ILE A 124 5.15 -5.90 2.05
C ILE A 124 6.57 -6.47 2.20
N GLU A 125 7.59 -5.69 1.81
CA GLU A 125 8.99 -6.12 1.94
C GLU A 125 9.42 -6.37 3.40
N ARG A 126 8.78 -5.73 4.39
CA ARG A 126 8.99 -6.09 5.82
C ARG A 126 8.66 -7.55 6.13
N LEU A 127 7.80 -8.16 5.33
CA LEU A 127 7.36 -9.55 5.51
C LEU A 127 8.16 -10.53 4.66
N ASN A 128 9.19 -10.04 3.94
CA ASN A 128 10.07 -10.87 3.14
C ASN A 128 10.74 -11.93 4.02
N PRO A 129 10.62 -13.24 3.70
CA PRO A 129 11.21 -14.30 4.52
C PRO A 129 12.70 -14.15 4.76
N ALA A 130 13.46 -13.59 3.80
CA ALA A 130 14.87 -13.33 3.94
C ALA A 130 15.16 -12.30 5.03
N LEU A 131 14.32 -11.26 5.18
CA LEU A 131 14.45 -10.27 6.25
C LEU A 131 14.00 -10.82 7.61
N LYS A 132 12.96 -11.66 7.63
CA LYS A 132 12.49 -12.30 8.87
C LYS A 132 13.52 -13.21 9.53
N VAL A 133 14.51 -13.70 8.78
CA VAL A 133 15.64 -14.44 9.37
C VAL A 133 16.44 -13.54 10.33
N LEU A 134 16.47 -12.23 10.08
CA LEU A 134 17.20 -11.26 10.91
C LEU A 134 16.56 -11.07 12.29
N ASP A 135 15.26 -11.35 12.45
CA ASP A 135 14.54 -11.25 13.73
C ASP A 135 15.13 -12.17 14.83
N LYS A 136 15.92 -13.17 14.41
CA LYS A 136 16.60 -14.10 15.34
C LYS A 136 17.89 -13.52 15.96
N TYR A 137 18.36 -12.39 15.47
CA TYR A 137 19.61 -11.78 15.86
C TYR A 137 19.35 -10.44 16.54
N ASP A 138 20.06 -10.16 17.62
CA ASP A 138 20.09 -8.82 18.22
C ASP A 138 21.05 -7.93 17.41
N LEU A 139 20.47 -7.26 16.40
CA LEU A 139 21.23 -6.48 15.43
C LEU A 139 21.42 -5.04 15.92
N SER A 140 22.67 -4.59 15.92
CA SER A 140 23.02 -3.18 16.11
C SER A 140 23.89 -2.70 14.94
N PRO A 141 23.30 -2.51 13.75
CA PRO A 141 24.06 -2.19 12.55
C PRO A 141 24.73 -0.82 12.67
N LYS A 142 26.00 -0.75 12.31
CA LYS A 142 26.80 0.50 12.27
C LYS A 142 26.85 1.07 10.86
N PHE A 143 26.62 0.24 9.87
CA PHE A 143 26.56 0.59 8.47
C PHE A 143 25.62 -0.38 7.75
N ILE A 144 24.79 0.16 6.86
CA ILE A 144 23.91 -0.62 6.00
C ILE A 144 24.13 -0.08 4.58
N ASP A 145 24.35 -0.99 3.63
CA ASP A 145 24.34 -0.69 2.20
C ASP A 145 23.26 -1.52 1.54
N ILE A 146 22.38 -0.86 0.78
CA ILE A 146 21.27 -1.49 0.08
C ILE A 146 21.33 -1.07 -1.38
N GLN A 147 21.30 -2.04 -2.27
CA GLN A 147 21.24 -1.84 -3.71
C GLN A 147 20.00 -2.52 -4.27
N ARG A 148 19.15 -1.74 -4.94
CA ARG A 148 17.98 -2.26 -5.63
C ARG A 148 18.03 -1.89 -7.11
N LEU A 149 18.20 -2.88 -7.94
CA LEU A 149 18.27 -2.74 -9.38
C LEU A 149 17.09 -3.49 -10.00
N ALA A 150 16.32 -2.81 -10.85
CA ALA A 150 15.23 -3.41 -11.59
C ALA A 150 15.35 -3.06 -13.08
N PRO A 151 15.00 -3.99 -14.00
CA PRO A 151 14.86 -3.66 -15.41
C PRO A 151 13.80 -2.60 -15.60
N TYR A 152 13.99 -1.70 -16.57
CA TYR A 152 12.95 -0.75 -16.95
C TYR A 152 11.68 -1.52 -17.40
N THR A 153 10.56 -1.09 -16.85
CA THR A 153 9.23 -1.55 -17.27
C THR A 153 8.34 -0.33 -17.44
N VAL A 154 7.36 -0.41 -18.35
CA VAL A 154 6.39 0.68 -18.54
C VAL A 154 5.48 0.85 -17.30
N ARG A 155 5.44 -0.14 -16.43
CA ARG A 155 4.69 -0.09 -15.17
C ARG A 155 5.49 0.71 -14.13
N GLY A 156 4.81 1.54 -13.35
CA GLY A 156 5.44 2.34 -12.28
C GLY A 156 6.15 3.59 -12.79
N THR A 157 5.96 3.98 -14.06
CA THR A 157 6.51 5.23 -14.61
C THR A 157 5.71 6.46 -14.20
N ASP A 158 4.59 6.27 -13.52
CA ASP A 158 3.74 7.31 -12.93
C ASP A 158 4.33 7.92 -11.65
N VAL A 159 5.30 7.24 -11.01
CA VAL A 159 5.98 7.74 -9.81
C VAL A 159 7.50 7.63 -9.95
N PRO A 160 8.27 8.57 -9.34
CA PRO A 160 9.74 8.51 -9.34
C PRO A 160 10.27 7.24 -8.66
N VAL A 161 11.48 6.79 -9.06
CA VAL A 161 12.13 5.59 -8.52
C VAL A 161 12.22 5.55 -6.98
N VAL A 162 12.26 6.71 -6.35
CA VAL A 162 12.26 6.81 -4.88
C VAL A 162 10.94 6.31 -4.29
N LEU A 163 9.81 6.68 -4.86
CA LEU A 163 8.48 6.28 -4.40
C LEU A 163 8.05 4.90 -4.92
N ASP A 164 8.67 4.42 -5.99
CA ASP A 164 8.37 3.08 -6.50
C ASP A 164 9.27 2.01 -5.88
N LEU A 165 10.58 2.17 -5.92
CA LEU A 165 11.55 1.16 -5.52
C LEU A 165 12.25 1.48 -4.19
N MET A 166 12.86 2.66 -4.04
CA MET A 166 13.66 3.00 -2.85
C MET A 166 12.81 3.07 -1.58
N ILE A 167 11.53 3.32 -1.67
CA ILE A 167 10.60 3.34 -0.53
C ILE A 167 10.64 2.02 0.27
N HIS A 168 10.84 0.89 -0.41
CA HIS A 168 10.99 -0.42 0.25
C HIS A 168 12.27 -0.49 1.08
N ASP A 169 13.38 0.03 0.53
CA ASP A 169 14.68 0.01 1.17
C ASP A 169 14.72 0.99 2.35
N ILE A 170 14.08 2.16 2.20
CA ILE A 170 13.90 3.12 3.29
C ILE A 170 13.08 2.50 4.42
N ASP A 171 12.00 1.81 4.11
CA ASP A 171 11.15 1.16 5.08
C ASP A 171 11.88 0.05 5.85
N ILE A 172 12.65 -0.79 5.15
CA ILE A 172 13.51 -1.81 5.76
C ILE A 172 14.54 -1.17 6.68
N LEU A 173 15.23 -0.13 6.20
CA LEU A 173 16.24 0.58 6.98
C LEU A 173 15.65 1.15 8.27
N LEU A 174 14.52 1.83 8.19
CA LEU A 174 13.82 2.40 9.35
C LEU A 174 13.28 1.33 10.31
N SER A 175 13.05 0.12 9.85
CA SER A 175 12.66 -1.01 10.70
C SER A 175 13.85 -1.63 11.46
N LEU A 176 15.04 -1.61 10.87
CA LEU A 176 16.26 -2.16 11.46
C LEU A 176 16.99 -1.18 12.40
N VAL A 177 16.80 0.13 12.18
CA VAL A 177 17.52 1.19 12.91
C VAL A 177 16.55 2.00 13.75
N GLN A 178 16.68 1.92 15.06
CA GLN A 178 15.78 2.58 16.04
C GLN A 178 16.10 4.07 16.27
N SER A 179 17.20 4.59 15.72
CA SER A 179 17.60 5.99 15.91
C SER A 179 16.85 6.93 14.96
N LYS A 180 16.73 8.20 15.37
CA LYS A 180 16.18 9.25 14.51
C LYS A 180 17.15 9.59 13.38
N VAL A 181 16.57 9.88 12.21
CA VAL A 181 17.34 10.39 11.07
C VAL A 181 17.88 11.78 11.40
N LYS A 182 19.20 11.94 11.27
CA LYS A 182 19.91 13.20 11.53
C LYS A 182 20.09 14.04 10.28
N SER A 183 20.39 13.40 9.15
CA SER A 183 20.59 14.10 7.88
C SER A 183 20.37 13.15 6.71
N ILE A 184 19.98 13.71 5.58
CA ILE A 184 19.82 13.02 4.29
C ILE A 184 20.61 13.78 3.24
N HIS A 185 21.43 13.07 2.48
CA HIS A 185 22.10 13.56 1.27
C HIS A 185 21.70 12.65 0.13
N ALA A 186 21.08 13.21 -0.90
CA ALA A 186 20.58 12.41 -2.02
C ALA A 186 20.97 13.06 -3.35
N SER A 187 21.14 12.23 -4.35
CA SER A 187 21.31 12.61 -5.75
C SER A 187 20.48 11.68 -6.63
N GLY A 188 20.07 12.19 -7.78
CA GLY A 188 19.29 11.42 -8.73
C GLY A 188 19.45 11.95 -10.14
N VAL A 189 19.17 11.10 -11.11
CA VAL A 189 19.28 11.44 -12.54
C VAL A 189 18.14 10.81 -13.31
N SER A 190 17.62 11.56 -14.28
CA SER A 190 16.63 11.10 -15.26
C SER A 190 17.38 10.64 -16.51
N ILE A 191 17.13 9.42 -16.98
CA ILE A 191 17.80 8.80 -18.14
C ILE A 191 16.79 8.35 -19.18
N LEU A 192 15.75 7.64 -18.75
CA LEU A 192 14.74 7.01 -19.61
C LEU A 192 13.38 7.71 -19.54
N THR A 193 13.07 8.37 -18.42
CA THR A 193 11.81 9.06 -18.20
C THR A 193 12.04 10.55 -17.88
N ASN A 194 10.95 11.31 -17.73
CA ASN A 194 11.02 12.71 -17.27
C ASN A 194 11.16 12.82 -15.74
N SER A 195 11.08 11.72 -15.01
CA SER A 195 11.29 11.65 -13.57
C SER A 195 12.67 11.05 -13.25
N VAL A 196 13.04 11.02 -11.98
CA VAL A 196 14.30 10.41 -11.55
C VAL A 196 14.22 8.88 -11.70
N ASP A 197 15.10 8.32 -12.56
CA ASP A 197 15.20 6.87 -12.84
C ASP A 197 16.27 6.18 -12.00
N ILE A 198 17.32 6.89 -11.62
CA ILE A 198 18.39 6.40 -10.74
C ILE A 198 18.53 7.36 -9.58
N ALA A 199 18.51 6.84 -8.37
CA ALA A 199 18.68 7.64 -7.18
C ALA A 199 19.66 6.97 -6.21
N HIS A 200 20.44 7.78 -5.51
CA HIS A 200 21.31 7.38 -4.42
C HIS A 200 21.01 8.28 -3.22
N ALA A 201 20.83 7.65 -2.03
CA ALA A 201 20.57 8.39 -0.82
C ALA A 201 21.50 7.89 0.30
N ARG A 202 22.11 8.83 1.03
CA ARG A 202 22.85 8.58 2.28
C ARG A 202 22.07 9.15 3.44
N ILE A 203 21.66 8.28 4.33
CA ILE A 203 20.89 8.61 5.54
C ILE A 203 21.81 8.46 6.75
N ARG A 204 21.80 9.42 7.66
CA ARG A 204 22.57 9.41 8.92
C ARG A 204 21.65 9.66 10.10
#